data_a4ab8d7125646c3f15bf184d1095bac5
#
_entry.id   a4ab8d7125646c3f15bf184d1095bac5
#
_cell.length_a   1.000
_cell.length_b   1.000
_cell.length_c   1.000
_cell.angle_alpha   90.00
_cell.angle_beta   90.00
_cell.angle_gamma   90.00
#
_symmetry.space_group_name_H-M   'P 1'
#
loop_
_entity.id
_entity.type
_entity.pdbx_description
1 polymer ?
#
loop_
_entity_poly.entity_id
_entity_poly.type
_entity_poly.pdbx_seq_one_letter_code
_entity_poly.pdbx_strand_id
1 'polypeptide(L)'
;MRFEQFAEAHGLIINSLILDKWVRVPTTDHPRKRNGAYIFDGRSGAVINFAVHDKHQIYKTDTPYAPDPEAAAKRRKMEQDRLQRQQAAANKAAGIMNQAVLDTHPYLVRKGFQDKGYVWNGSLVLPMRVKGRLVGCQLIHADGTKRFLTGQQTKGASLMMDNKGQNILVEGFATGMSVRRALKHLRECYCIHVCFSAGNMIEVARGMNNPLVVADHDPRSEEHTSEL
;
A
#
# COMPACT_ATOMS: atom_id res chain seq x y z
N MET A 1 -36.57 -8.65 -4.61
CA MET A 1 -35.29 -9.32 -4.29
C MET A 1 -34.26 -8.26 -3.94
N ARG A 2 -33.50 -8.42 -2.85
CA ARG A 2 -32.44 -7.47 -2.45
C ARG A 2 -31.22 -7.69 -3.33
N PHE A 3 -30.34 -6.67 -3.44
CA PHE A 3 -29.14 -6.76 -4.26
C PHE A 3 -28.20 -7.89 -3.80
N GLU A 4 -28.06 -8.07 -2.49
CA GLU A 4 -27.22 -9.15 -1.94
C GLU A 4 -27.71 -10.55 -2.38
N GLN A 5 -29.03 -10.77 -2.36
CA GLN A 5 -29.65 -12.03 -2.82
C GLN A 5 -29.44 -12.23 -4.33
N PHE A 6 -29.53 -11.12 -5.09
CA PHE A 6 -29.23 -11.18 -6.53
C PHE A 6 -27.75 -11.55 -6.77
N ALA A 7 -26.84 -10.92 -6.05
CA ALA A 7 -25.40 -11.21 -6.16
C ALA A 7 -25.08 -12.66 -5.74
N GLU A 8 -25.69 -13.15 -4.67
CA GLU A 8 -25.56 -14.54 -4.21
C GLU A 8 -26.08 -15.55 -5.26
N ALA A 9 -27.22 -15.27 -5.90
CA ALA A 9 -27.77 -16.09 -6.97
C ALA A 9 -26.82 -16.17 -8.19
N HIS A 10 -25.94 -15.19 -8.35
CA HIS A 10 -24.87 -15.19 -9.38
C HIS A 10 -23.50 -15.67 -8.84
N GLY A 11 -23.51 -16.33 -7.67
CA GLY A 11 -22.33 -16.95 -7.08
C GLY A 11 -21.35 -16.00 -6.41
N LEU A 12 -21.72 -14.75 -6.11
CA LEU A 12 -20.85 -13.80 -5.40
C LEU A 12 -21.05 -13.93 -3.89
N ILE A 13 -19.95 -13.86 -3.13
CA ILE A 13 -19.94 -13.84 -1.67
C ILE A 13 -19.69 -12.41 -1.20
N ILE A 14 -20.75 -11.71 -0.77
CA ILE A 14 -20.68 -10.32 -0.28
C ILE A 14 -20.85 -10.30 1.22
N ASN A 15 -19.75 -10.10 1.96
CA ASN A 15 -19.80 -9.98 3.43
C ASN A 15 -20.20 -8.56 3.90
N SER A 16 -19.98 -7.55 3.09
CA SER A 16 -20.32 -6.16 3.37
C SER A 16 -20.53 -5.41 2.06
N LEU A 17 -21.73 -4.86 1.89
CA LEU A 17 -22.07 -4.09 0.70
C LEU A 17 -21.41 -2.71 0.75
N ILE A 18 -20.74 -2.35 -0.34
CA ILE A 18 -20.10 -1.05 -0.54
C ILE A 18 -20.76 -0.41 -1.76
N LEU A 19 -21.24 0.84 -1.62
CA LEU A 19 -21.92 1.55 -2.70
C LEU A 19 -20.95 2.34 -3.59
N ASP A 20 -21.42 2.65 -4.79
CA ASP A 20 -20.85 3.62 -5.75
C ASP A 20 -19.45 3.31 -6.28
N LYS A 21 -19.00 2.07 -6.17
CA LYS A 21 -17.73 1.63 -6.76
C LYS A 21 -17.70 0.15 -7.07
N TRP A 22 -16.85 -0.24 -8.02
CA TRP A 22 -16.55 -1.64 -8.26
C TRP A 22 -15.80 -2.27 -7.09
N VAL A 23 -16.30 -3.40 -6.63
CA VAL A 23 -15.73 -4.17 -5.52
C VAL A 23 -15.47 -5.60 -5.98
N ARG A 24 -14.24 -6.06 -5.80
CA ARG A 24 -13.87 -7.47 -6.05
C ARG A 24 -14.19 -8.30 -4.81
N VAL A 25 -14.86 -9.43 -5.04
CA VAL A 25 -15.32 -10.34 -3.99
C VAL A 25 -15.02 -11.81 -4.35
N PRO A 26 -14.95 -12.70 -3.34
CA PRO A 26 -14.93 -14.13 -3.59
C PRO A 26 -16.21 -14.62 -4.28
N THR A 27 -16.12 -15.78 -4.91
CA THR A 27 -17.25 -16.48 -5.52
C THR A 27 -17.39 -17.87 -4.92
N THR A 28 -18.57 -18.48 -5.03
CA THR A 28 -18.86 -19.80 -4.47
C THR A 28 -18.00 -20.91 -5.08
N ASP A 29 -17.66 -20.76 -6.36
CA ASP A 29 -16.75 -21.66 -7.11
C ASP A 29 -15.27 -21.39 -6.79
N HIS A 30 -14.90 -20.17 -6.33
CA HIS A 30 -13.54 -19.79 -5.95
C HIS A 30 -13.52 -18.99 -4.64
N PRO A 31 -13.84 -19.59 -3.48
CA PRO A 31 -14.02 -18.87 -2.21
C PRO A 31 -12.74 -18.27 -1.64
N ARG A 32 -11.57 -18.69 -2.11
CA ARG A 32 -10.25 -18.16 -1.71
C ARG A 32 -9.70 -17.09 -2.66
N LYS A 33 -10.37 -16.88 -3.82
CA LYS A 33 -9.96 -15.89 -4.83
C LYS A 33 -11.02 -14.81 -4.97
N ARG A 34 -10.65 -13.58 -5.32
CA ARG A 34 -11.59 -12.50 -5.63
C ARG A 34 -11.99 -12.58 -7.10
N ASN A 35 -12.66 -13.67 -7.47
CA ASN A 35 -13.06 -13.98 -8.85
C ASN A 35 -14.43 -13.41 -9.25
N GLY A 36 -15.07 -12.65 -8.38
CA GLY A 36 -16.28 -11.90 -8.65
C GLY A 36 -16.08 -10.40 -8.53
N ALA A 37 -16.97 -9.62 -9.11
CA ALA A 37 -17.04 -8.18 -8.90
C ALA A 37 -18.48 -7.70 -8.91
N TYR A 38 -18.75 -6.61 -8.20
CA TYR A 38 -20.05 -5.92 -8.24
C TYR A 38 -19.89 -4.41 -8.15
N ILE A 39 -20.91 -3.71 -8.64
CA ILE A 39 -21.17 -2.30 -8.35
C ILE A 39 -22.63 -2.14 -8.01
N PHE A 40 -22.96 -1.27 -7.07
CA PHE A 40 -24.35 -0.97 -6.67
C PHE A 40 -24.45 0.46 -6.13
N ASP A 41 -25.43 1.24 -6.63
CA ASP A 41 -25.63 2.64 -6.27
C ASP A 41 -26.79 2.83 -5.25
N GLY A 42 -27.41 1.73 -4.81
CA GLY A 42 -28.58 1.74 -3.94
C GLY A 42 -29.91 1.50 -4.67
N ARG A 43 -29.94 1.54 -6.01
CA ARG A 43 -31.11 1.21 -6.85
C ARG A 43 -30.76 0.30 -8.01
N SER A 44 -29.65 0.58 -8.64
CA SER A 44 -29.14 -0.18 -9.78
C SER A 44 -27.79 -0.75 -9.47
N GLY A 45 -27.46 -1.88 -10.05
CA GLY A 45 -26.17 -2.50 -9.87
C GLY A 45 -25.86 -3.49 -10.96
N ALA A 46 -24.63 -3.99 -10.93
CA ALA A 46 -24.18 -5.04 -11.79
C ALA A 46 -23.29 -6.00 -10.99
N VAL A 47 -23.38 -7.27 -11.33
CA VAL A 47 -22.52 -8.32 -10.79
C VAL A 47 -21.89 -9.12 -11.91
N ILE A 48 -20.71 -9.65 -11.67
CA ILE A 48 -20.06 -10.60 -12.57
C ILE A 48 -19.26 -11.62 -11.77
N ASN A 49 -19.42 -12.88 -12.10
CA ASN A 49 -18.53 -13.96 -11.73
C ASN A 49 -17.70 -14.31 -12.97
N PHE A 50 -16.41 -14.01 -12.96
CA PHE A 50 -15.52 -14.15 -14.12
C PHE A 50 -15.29 -15.60 -14.57
N ALA A 51 -15.69 -16.60 -13.76
CA ALA A 51 -15.63 -18.01 -14.15
C ALA A 51 -16.87 -18.46 -14.93
N VAL A 52 -18.00 -17.74 -14.79
CA VAL A 52 -19.32 -18.23 -15.26
C VAL A 52 -19.98 -17.26 -16.24
N HIS A 53 -19.70 -15.96 -16.09
CA HIS A 53 -20.38 -14.92 -16.86
C HIS A 53 -19.45 -14.26 -17.90
N ASP A 54 -19.89 -14.21 -19.15
CA ASP A 54 -19.26 -13.44 -20.21
C ASP A 54 -19.61 -11.95 -20.16
N LYS A 55 -20.73 -11.59 -19.53
CA LYS A 55 -21.23 -10.20 -19.39
C LYS A 55 -21.76 -9.96 -17.99
N HIS A 56 -21.74 -8.68 -17.60
CA HIS A 56 -22.33 -8.22 -16.34
C HIS A 56 -23.83 -8.54 -16.28
N GLN A 57 -24.29 -9.06 -15.16
CA GLN A 57 -25.69 -9.27 -14.84
C GLN A 57 -26.23 -8.01 -14.16
N ILE A 58 -27.30 -7.43 -14.69
CA ILE A 58 -27.80 -6.11 -14.25
C ILE A 58 -28.93 -6.28 -13.26
N TYR A 59 -28.82 -5.59 -12.14
CA TYR A 59 -29.85 -5.47 -11.11
C TYR A 59 -30.49 -4.09 -11.13
N LYS A 60 -31.82 -4.01 -10.98
CA LYS A 60 -32.58 -2.78 -10.79
C LYS A 60 -33.69 -2.99 -9.78
N THR A 61 -33.93 -2.02 -8.94
CA THR A 61 -35.08 -1.99 -8.01
C THR A 61 -35.67 -0.59 -7.90
N ASP A 62 -36.96 -0.53 -7.72
CA ASP A 62 -37.68 0.73 -7.49
C ASP A 62 -37.58 1.19 -6.02
N THR A 63 -37.24 0.28 -5.10
CA THR A 63 -37.08 0.58 -3.68
C THR A 63 -35.63 0.98 -3.40
N PRO A 64 -35.38 2.21 -2.91
CA PRO A 64 -34.04 2.66 -2.53
C PRO A 64 -33.46 1.79 -1.42
N TYR A 65 -32.14 1.52 -1.51
CA TYR A 65 -31.40 0.85 -0.45
C TYR A 65 -31.34 1.74 0.78
N ALA A 66 -31.87 1.28 1.90
CA ALA A 66 -31.66 1.89 3.21
C ALA A 66 -30.46 1.21 3.88
N PRO A 67 -29.34 1.91 4.11
CA PRO A 67 -28.19 1.34 4.79
C PRO A 67 -28.60 0.89 6.20
N ASP A 68 -28.14 -0.30 6.60
CA ASP A 68 -28.31 -0.75 7.98
C ASP A 68 -27.54 0.21 8.93
N PRO A 69 -28.24 0.89 9.87
CA PRO A 69 -27.60 1.83 10.80
C PRO A 69 -26.51 1.18 11.65
N GLU A 70 -26.66 -0.09 12.04
CA GLU A 70 -25.66 -0.82 12.81
C GLU A 70 -24.41 -1.11 11.98
N ALA A 71 -24.57 -1.52 10.73
CA ALA A 71 -23.45 -1.72 9.81
C ALA A 71 -22.71 -0.40 9.54
N ALA A 72 -23.43 0.71 9.40
CA ALA A 72 -22.84 2.04 9.25
C ALA A 72 -22.07 2.47 10.50
N ALA A 73 -22.63 2.26 11.70
CA ALA A 73 -21.98 2.55 12.98
C ALA A 73 -20.71 1.69 13.17
N LYS A 74 -20.79 0.40 12.87
CA LYS A 74 -19.66 -0.53 12.92
C LYS A 74 -18.50 -0.09 11.99
N ARG A 75 -18.81 0.33 10.76
CA ARG A 75 -17.81 0.86 9.82
C ARG A 75 -17.14 2.12 10.34
N ARG A 76 -17.93 3.08 10.87
CA ARG A 76 -17.38 4.32 11.47
C ARG A 76 -16.45 4.00 12.62
N LYS A 77 -16.82 3.07 13.51
CA LYS A 77 -15.97 2.64 14.62
C LYS A 77 -14.67 2.00 14.13
N MET A 78 -14.75 1.07 13.18
CA MET A 78 -13.56 0.44 12.59
C MET A 78 -12.61 1.46 11.95
N GLU A 79 -13.15 2.46 11.27
CA GLU A 79 -12.35 3.53 10.66
C GLU A 79 -11.71 4.42 11.72
N GLN A 80 -12.43 4.80 12.78
CA GLN A 80 -11.87 5.52 13.92
C GLN A 80 -10.75 4.74 14.60
N ASP A 81 -10.95 3.45 14.87
CA ASP A 81 -9.94 2.57 15.47
C ASP A 81 -8.70 2.43 14.57
N ARG A 82 -8.89 2.43 13.24
CA ARG A 82 -7.80 2.44 12.27
C ARG A 82 -7.00 3.73 12.35
N LEU A 83 -7.67 4.87 12.32
CA LEU A 83 -7.03 6.19 12.41
C LEU A 83 -6.28 6.39 13.73
N GLN A 84 -6.86 5.95 14.84
CA GLN A 84 -6.19 6.01 16.15
C GLN A 84 -4.92 5.17 16.19
N ARG A 85 -4.96 3.94 15.65
CA ARG A 85 -3.77 3.07 15.55
C ARG A 85 -2.70 3.70 14.66
N GLN A 86 -3.07 4.30 13.53
CA GLN A 86 -2.14 5.01 12.66
C GLN A 86 -1.49 6.22 13.36
N GLN A 87 -2.26 7.00 14.10
CA GLN A 87 -1.73 8.13 14.86
C GLN A 87 -0.78 7.67 15.98
N ALA A 88 -1.14 6.62 16.72
CA ALA A 88 -0.27 6.05 17.74
C ALA A 88 1.05 5.55 17.15
N ALA A 89 1.01 4.89 16.00
CA ALA A 89 2.22 4.43 15.30
C ALA A 89 3.07 5.60 14.79
N ALA A 90 2.46 6.67 14.29
CA ALA A 90 3.17 7.89 13.87
C ALA A 90 3.86 8.57 15.06
N ASN A 91 3.21 8.68 16.21
CA ASN A 91 3.78 9.21 17.44
C ASN A 91 4.96 8.36 17.92
N LYS A 92 4.81 7.02 17.87
CA LYS A 92 5.90 6.09 18.20
C LYS A 92 7.08 6.26 17.24
N ALA A 93 6.83 6.40 15.94
CA ALA A 93 7.88 6.65 14.95
C ALA A 93 8.62 7.98 15.23
N ALA A 94 7.90 9.03 15.61
CA ALA A 94 8.51 10.31 15.99
C ALA A 94 9.40 10.16 17.23
N GLY A 95 8.95 9.44 18.27
CA GLY A 95 9.77 9.14 19.45
C GLY A 95 11.04 8.34 19.11
N ILE A 96 10.94 7.35 18.22
CA ILE A 96 12.09 6.58 17.73
C ILE A 96 13.07 7.51 16.99
N MET A 97 12.58 8.34 16.07
CA MET A 97 13.42 9.26 15.29
C MET A 97 14.14 10.29 16.17
N ASN A 98 13.49 10.78 17.22
CA ASN A 98 14.10 11.73 18.17
C ASN A 98 15.23 11.11 19.01
N GLN A 99 15.20 9.78 19.21
CA GLN A 99 16.21 9.03 19.97
C GLN A 99 17.27 8.38 19.07
N ALA A 100 17.00 8.27 17.77
CA ALA A 100 17.91 7.67 16.81
C ALA A 100 19.15 8.54 16.61
N VAL A 101 20.32 7.91 16.57
CA VAL A 101 21.60 8.55 16.28
C VAL A 101 22.08 8.19 14.89
N LEU A 102 22.84 9.10 14.27
CA LEU A 102 23.42 8.85 12.95
C LEU A 102 24.71 8.03 13.12
N ASP A 103 24.66 6.77 12.73
CA ASP A 103 25.77 5.83 12.92
C ASP A 103 25.88 4.81 11.79
N THR A 104 26.95 4.02 11.79
CA THR A 104 27.13 2.85 10.93
C THR A 104 26.18 1.72 11.38
N HIS A 105 25.78 0.87 10.42
CA HIS A 105 24.91 -0.26 10.76
C HIS A 105 25.34 -1.52 9.99
N PRO A 106 25.37 -2.72 10.61
CA PRO A 106 25.83 -3.96 9.98
C PRO A 106 25.12 -4.29 8.67
N TYR A 107 23.82 -3.95 8.54
CA TYR A 107 23.08 -4.11 7.30
C TYR A 107 23.66 -3.28 6.14
N LEU A 108 24.04 -2.01 6.39
CA LEU A 108 24.66 -1.13 5.39
C LEU A 108 26.02 -1.67 4.96
N VAL A 109 26.87 -2.03 5.92
CA VAL A 109 28.20 -2.60 5.68
C VAL A 109 28.10 -3.86 4.81
N ARG A 110 27.21 -4.79 5.18
CA ARG A 110 26.99 -6.04 4.44
C ARG A 110 26.46 -5.80 3.01
N LYS A 111 25.74 -4.71 2.77
CA LYS A 111 25.30 -4.28 1.44
C LYS A 111 26.32 -3.44 0.68
N GLY A 112 27.53 -3.25 1.24
CA GLY A 112 28.63 -2.50 0.60
C GLY A 112 28.46 -0.98 0.64
N PHE A 113 27.70 -0.46 1.61
CA PHE A 113 27.53 0.97 1.83
C PHE A 113 28.34 1.44 3.03
N GLN A 114 29.08 2.55 2.85
CA GLN A 114 29.81 3.23 3.93
C GLN A 114 29.01 4.39 4.54
N ASP A 115 27.79 4.59 4.09
CA ASP A 115 26.88 5.61 4.57
C ASP A 115 26.49 5.34 6.02
N LYS A 116 26.30 6.42 6.79
CA LYS A 116 25.64 6.37 8.09
C LYS A 116 24.12 6.45 7.92
N GLY A 117 23.39 5.80 8.80
CA GLY A 117 21.93 5.86 8.87
C GLY A 117 21.44 6.13 10.29
N TYR A 118 20.18 6.45 10.46
CA TYR A 118 19.58 6.58 11.78
C TYR A 118 19.52 5.20 12.44
N VAL A 119 20.13 5.06 13.61
CA VAL A 119 20.18 3.82 14.38
C VAL A 119 19.48 4.04 15.73
N TRP A 120 18.56 3.16 16.07
CA TRP A 120 17.86 3.14 17.33
C TRP A 120 17.78 1.70 17.88
N ASN A 121 18.23 1.50 19.11
CA ASN A 121 18.30 0.16 19.73
C ASN A 121 18.90 -0.92 18.82
N GLY A 122 20.01 -0.62 18.17
CA GLY A 122 20.70 -1.54 17.28
C GLY A 122 20.00 -1.83 15.95
N SER A 123 18.93 -1.13 15.62
CA SER A 123 18.20 -1.25 14.35
C SER A 123 18.38 0.01 13.50
N LEU A 124 18.60 -0.17 12.20
CA LEU A 124 18.54 0.92 11.22
C LEU A 124 17.09 1.37 11.06
N VAL A 125 16.84 2.66 11.18
CA VAL A 125 15.50 3.27 11.13
C VAL A 125 15.30 3.96 9.80
N LEU A 126 14.29 3.55 9.06
CA LEU A 126 13.88 4.18 7.81
C LEU A 126 12.55 4.90 8.02
N PRO A 127 12.54 6.25 8.11
CA PRO A 127 11.30 6.99 8.31
C PRO A 127 10.39 6.89 7.07
N MET A 128 9.12 6.65 7.31
CA MET A 128 8.09 6.54 6.28
C MET A 128 7.19 7.77 6.31
N ARG A 129 7.06 8.45 5.17
CA ARG A 129 6.32 9.71 5.07
C ARG A 129 5.26 9.64 3.96
N VAL A 130 4.12 10.25 4.24
CA VAL A 130 3.08 10.53 3.23
C VAL A 130 2.98 12.04 3.10
N LYS A 131 3.24 12.59 1.90
CA LYS A 131 3.23 14.04 1.65
C LYS A 131 4.03 14.82 2.72
N GLY A 132 5.25 14.36 3.02
CA GLY A 132 6.15 14.96 4.00
C GLY A 132 5.86 14.63 5.47
N ARG A 133 4.64 14.21 5.84
CA ARG A 133 4.26 13.86 7.21
C ARG A 133 4.77 12.47 7.59
N LEU A 134 5.46 12.35 8.72
CA LEU A 134 5.88 11.06 9.27
C LEU A 134 4.65 10.24 9.68
N VAL A 135 4.53 9.02 9.15
CA VAL A 135 3.40 8.12 9.40
C VAL A 135 3.82 6.78 10.02
N GLY A 136 5.12 6.50 10.04
CA GLY A 136 5.68 5.27 10.56
C GLY A 136 7.17 5.19 10.29
N CYS A 137 7.75 4.03 10.53
CA CYS A 137 9.10 3.69 10.10
C CYS A 137 9.22 2.19 9.83
N GLN A 138 10.23 1.83 9.03
CA GLN A 138 10.70 0.46 8.94
C GLN A 138 11.98 0.34 9.76
N LEU A 139 12.06 -0.70 10.59
CA LEU A 139 13.25 -1.07 11.34
C LEU A 139 13.94 -2.23 10.61
N ILE A 140 15.24 -2.10 10.38
CA ILE A 140 16.07 -3.17 9.82
C ILE A 140 17.05 -3.61 10.90
N HIS A 141 16.95 -4.86 11.34
CA HIS A 141 17.84 -5.43 12.32
C HIS A 141 19.21 -5.77 11.72
N ALA A 142 20.20 -6.05 12.58
CA ALA A 142 21.56 -6.38 12.16
C ALA A 142 21.62 -7.61 11.24
N ASP A 143 20.74 -8.60 11.42
CA ASP A 143 20.59 -9.77 10.54
C ASP A 143 19.93 -9.48 9.18
N GLY A 144 19.36 -8.29 9.01
CA GLY A 144 18.64 -7.86 7.80
C GLY A 144 17.12 -8.05 7.88
N THR A 145 16.61 -8.61 8.96
CA THR A 145 15.16 -8.72 9.19
C THR A 145 14.52 -7.33 9.22
N LYS A 146 13.43 -7.16 8.48
CA LYS A 146 12.70 -5.89 8.35
C LYS A 146 11.37 -5.96 9.09
N ARG A 147 11.04 -4.94 9.86
CA ARG A 147 9.77 -4.84 10.58
C ARG A 147 9.17 -3.45 10.45
N PHE A 148 7.86 -3.40 10.32
CA PHE A 148 7.07 -2.17 10.41
C PHE A 148 6.49 -2.01 11.81
N LEU A 149 6.19 -0.77 12.21
CA LEU A 149 5.45 -0.55 13.45
C LEU A 149 4.00 -1.03 13.28
N THR A 150 3.50 -1.72 14.28
CA THR A 150 2.12 -2.22 14.27
C THR A 150 1.12 -1.06 14.13
N GLY A 151 0.19 -1.19 13.20
CA GLY A 151 -0.88 -0.22 12.97
C GLY A 151 -0.48 1.02 12.16
N GLN A 152 0.78 1.14 11.71
CA GLN A 152 1.20 2.29 10.90
C GLN A 152 0.53 2.33 9.52
N GLN A 153 0.45 3.51 8.95
CA GLN A 153 0.06 3.70 7.55
C GLN A 153 1.23 3.34 6.64
N THR A 154 1.05 2.32 5.78
CA THR A 154 2.04 1.97 4.75
C THR A 154 1.64 2.48 3.37
N LYS A 155 0.34 2.52 3.08
CA LYS A 155 -0.20 2.93 1.78
C LYS A 155 0.17 4.38 1.45
N GLY A 156 0.85 4.57 0.31
CA GLY A 156 1.34 5.87 -0.16
C GLY A 156 2.52 6.43 0.64
N ALA A 157 3.11 5.65 1.56
CA ALA A 157 4.26 6.08 2.34
C ALA A 157 5.58 5.72 1.64
N SER A 158 6.54 6.63 1.64
CA SER A 158 7.89 6.42 1.11
C SER A 158 8.96 7.04 2.00
N LEU A 159 10.18 6.53 1.89
CA LEU A 159 11.39 7.24 2.30
C LEU A 159 11.93 7.97 1.08
N MET A 160 12.03 9.29 1.15
CA MET A 160 12.53 10.12 0.06
C MET A 160 14.01 10.47 0.27
N MET A 161 14.82 10.30 -0.77
CA MET A 161 16.19 10.76 -0.85
C MET A 161 16.26 11.75 -2.03
N ASP A 162 16.20 13.04 -1.73
CA ASP A 162 16.04 14.10 -2.73
C ASP A 162 17.31 14.91 -2.95
N ASN A 163 17.62 15.15 -4.23
CA ASN A 163 18.62 16.07 -4.73
C ASN A 163 18.07 16.87 -5.94
N LYS A 164 16.80 17.25 -5.89
CA LYS A 164 16.08 18.09 -6.87
C LYS A 164 16.10 17.55 -8.30
N GLY A 165 16.03 16.24 -8.47
CA GLY A 165 16.00 15.57 -9.77
C GLY A 165 14.66 14.92 -10.09
N GLN A 166 14.69 14.06 -11.12
CA GLN A 166 13.55 13.24 -11.53
C GLN A 166 13.11 12.31 -10.40
N ASN A 167 11.79 12.09 -10.30
CA ASN A 167 11.24 11.09 -9.38
C ASN A 167 11.61 9.68 -9.85
N ILE A 168 12.19 8.90 -8.95
CA ILE A 168 12.63 7.53 -9.18
C ILE A 168 12.01 6.67 -8.09
N LEU A 169 11.24 5.67 -8.47
CA LEU A 169 10.60 4.74 -7.55
C LEU A 169 11.42 3.47 -7.46
N VAL A 170 11.67 3.01 -6.26
CA VAL A 170 12.32 1.72 -5.97
C VAL A 170 11.54 0.98 -4.89
N GLU A 171 11.54 -0.34 -4.94
CA GLU A 171 10.87 -1.12 -3.91
C GLU A 171 11.67 -1.09 -2.59
N GLY A 172 12.94 -1.46 -2.64
CA GLY A 172 13.78 -1.70 -1.47
C GLY A 172 14.77 -0.59 -1.17
N PHE A 173 15.13 -0.45 0.11
CA PHE A 173 16.10 0.55 0.56
C PHE A 173 17.51 0.31 -0.02
N ALA A 174 17.97 -0.96 -0.11
CA ALA A 174 19.28 -1.26 -0.69
C ALA A 174 19.35 -0.89 -2.18
N THR A 175 18.28 -1.17 -2.93
CA THR A 175 18.14 -0.76 -4.34
C THR A 175 18.19 0.76 -4.46
N GLY A 176 17.45 1.49 -3.61
CA GLY A 176 17.49 2.95 -3.57
C GLY A 176 18.89 3.52 -3.29
N MET A 177 19.63 2.91 -2.38
CA MET A 177 21.02 3.31 -2.08
C MET A 177 21.96 3.03 -3.25
N SER A 178 21.78 1.90 -3.97
CA SER A 178 22.57 1.57 -5.17
C SER A 178 22.32 2.56 -6.30
N VAL A 179 21.04 2.86 -6.58
CA VAL A 179 20.63 3.88 -7.57
C VAL A 179 21.20 5.26 -7.20
N ARG A 180 21.06 5.67 -5.94
CA ARG A 180 21.65 6.92 -5.44
C ARG A 180 23.16 6.99 -5.65
N ARG A 181 23.88 5.92 -5.37
CA ARG A 181 25.34 5.85 -5.59
C ARG A 181 25.70 5.99 -7.06
N ALA A 182 24.99 5.29 -7.96
CA ALA A 182 25.19 5.39 -9.40
C ALA A 182 24.97 6.82 -9.91
N LEU A 183 23.85 7.44 -9.55
CA LEU A 183 23.50 8.81 -9.98
C LEU A 183 24.48 9.84 -9.44
N LYS A 184 24.94 9.69 -8.20
CA LYS A 184 26.03 10.54 -7.66
C LYS A 184 27.34 10.41 -8.45
N HIS A 185 27.70 9.19 -8.87
CA HIS A 185 28.88 8.96 -9.70
C HIS A 185 28.74 9.64 -11.06
N LEU A 186 27.54 9.59 -11.65
CA LEU A 186 27.21 10.27 -12.91
C LEU A 186 27.00 11.78 -12.77
N ARG A 187 26.99 12.32 -11.56
CA ARG A 187 26.68 13.73 -11.22
C ARG A 187 25.26 14.14 -11.61
N GLU A 188 24.35 13.18 -11.63
CA GLU A 188 22.94 13.40 -11.95
C GLU A 188 22.12 13.77 -10.71
N CYS A 189 21.11 14.63 -10.90
CA CYS A 189 20.13 14.93 -9.88
C CYS A 189 19.08 13.81 -9.78
N TYR A 190 18.53 13.61 -8.58
CA TYR A 190 17.57 12.55 -8.31
C TYR A 190 16.56 12.93 -7.22
N CYS A 191 15.38 12.32 -7.26
CA CYS A 191 14.45 12.26 -6.15
C CYS A 191 13.98 10.80 -6.01
N ILE A 192 14.69 10.02 -5.18
CA ILE A 192 14.44 8.57 -5.04
C ILE A 192 13.41 8.36 -3.93
N HIS A 193 12.35 7.63 -4.26
CA HIS A 193 11.31 7.18 -3.33
C HIS A 193 11.44 5.68 -3.09
N VAL A 194 11.88 5.30 -1.90
CA VAL A 194 11.83 3.90 -1.44
C VAL A 194 10.41 3.61 -0.99
N CYS A 195 9.72 2.71 -1.68
CA CYS A 195 8.28 2.47 -1.52
C CYS A 195 7.95 1.26 -0.63
N PHE A 196 8.95 0.46 -0.24
CA PHE A 196 8.87 -0.68 0.68
C PHE A 196 8.11 -1.91 0.16
N SER A 197 7.37 -1.81 -0.94
CA SER A 197 6.76 -2.94 -1.66
C SER A 197 6.36 -2.51 -3.07
N ALA A 198 6.27 -3.47 -4.02
CA ALA A 198 5.83 -3.24 -5.39
C ALA A 198 4.42 -2.63 -5.44
N GLY A 199 3.44 -3.19 -4.72
CA GLY A 199 2.07 -2.65 -4.68
C GLY A 199 1.98 -1.22 -4.13
N ASN A 200 2.90 -0.81 -3.26
CA ASN A 200 2.94 0.56 -2.75
C ASN A 200 3.63 1.53 -3.72
N MET A 201 4.45 1.07 -4.66
CA MET A 201 4.99 1.93 -5.73
C MET A 201 3.86 2.54 -6.55
N ILE A 202 2.82 1.77 -6.89
CA ILE A 202 1.62 2.26 -7.59
C ILE A 202 0.95 3.41 -6.82
N GLU A 203 0.81 3.25 -5.49
CA GLU A 203 0.18 4.28 -4.66
C GLU A 203 1.04 5.54 -4.52
N VAL A 204 2.36 5.39 -4.46
CA VAL A 204 3.31 6.52 -4.39
C VAL A 204 3.39 7.24 -5.73
N ALA A 205 3.35 6.50 -6.86
CA ALA A 205 3.38 7.05 -8.21
C ALA A 205 2.15 7.91 -8.53
N ARG A 206 1.00 7.66 -7.89
CA ARG A 206 -0.22 8.45 -8.12
C ARG A 206 0.00 9.92 -7.82
N GLY A 207 -0.14 10.75 -8.84
CA GLY A 207 0.09 12.19 -8.76
C GLY A 207 1.52 12.64 -9.05
N MET A 208 2.39 11.73 -9.49
CA MET A 208 3.70 12.08 -10.05
C MET A 208 3.63 12.12 -11.57
N ASN A 209 4.35 13.07 -12.16
CA ASN A 209 4.49 13.15 -13.62
C ASN A 209 5.69 12.30 -14.05
N ASN A 210 5.45 11.28 -14.85
CA ASN A 210 6.45 10.45 -15.51
C ASN A 210 7.60 9.97 -14.56
N PRO A 211 7.30 9.26 -13.45
CA PRO A 211 8.33 8.73 -12.57
C PRO A 211 9.07 7.58 -13.26
N LEU A 212 10.37 7.50 -13.04
CA LEU A 212 11.17 6.34 -13.44
C LEU A 212 10.99 5.23 -12.40
N VAL A 213 10.74 4.01 -12.85
CA VAL A 213 10.63 2.84 -11.98
C VAL A 213 11.89 1.98 -12.13
N VAL A 214 12.55 1.69 -11.02
CA VAL A 214 13.66 0.73 -10.96
C VAL A 214 13.17 -0.49 -10.19
N ALA A 215 12.83 -1.54 -10.90
CA ALA A 215 12.36 -2.81 -10.35
C ALA A 215 13.56 -3.76 -10.09
N ASP A 216 13.46 -4.56 -9.03
CA ASP A 216 14.33 -5.70 -8.85
C ASP A 216 13.96 -6.78 -9.89
N HIS A 217 14.97 -7.44 -10.48
CA HIS A 217 14.71 -8.54 -11.44
C HIS A 217 14.28 -9.80 -10.67
N ASP A 218 13.04 -9.79 -10.17
CA ASP A 218 12.37 -10.92 -9.52
C ASP A 218 11.09 -11.22 -10.33
N PRO A 219 10.92 -12.46 -10.87
CA PRO A 219 9.71 -12.83 -11.62
C PRO A 219 8.39 -12.52 -10.92
N ARG A 220 8.38 -12.45 -9.57
CA ARG A 220 7.21 -12.06 -8.77
C ARG A 220 6.97 -10.56 -8.71
N SER A 221 7.97 -9.74 -9.00
CA SER A 221 7.85 -8.27 -9.02
C SER A 221 7.31 -7.78 -10.38
N GLU A 222 7.53 -8.52 -11.45
CA GLU A 222 7.15 -8.12 -12.82
C GLU A 222 5.62 -8.11 -13.03
N GLU A 223 4.88 -9.00 -12.36
CA GLU A 223 3.41 -9.03 -12.44
C GLU A 223 2.74 -7.74 -11.92
N HIS A 224 3.39 -6.99 -11.04
CA HIS A 224 2.85 -5.77 -10.44
C HIS A 224 3.37 -4.47 -11.06
N THR A 225 4.47 -4.50 -11.82
CA THR A 225 5.05 -3.30 -12.44
C THR A 225 4.49 -2.99 -13.83
N SER A 226 3.84 -3.96 -14.48
CA SER A 226 3.17 -3.78 -15.77
C SER A 226 1.91 -2.91 -15.71
N GLU A 227 1.44 -2.54 -14.50
CA GLU A 227 0.26 -1.68 -14.28
C GLU A 227 0.61 -0.19 -14.06
N LEU A 228 1.90 0.17 -14.14
CA LEU A 228 2.40 1.55 -14.04
C LEU A 228 2.64 2.16 -15.43
#